data_b941cbc5a93e1e43072fa90dfd116722
#
_entry.id   b941cbc5a93e1e43072fa90dfd116722
#
_cell.length_a   1.000
_cell.length_b   1.000
_cell.length_c   1.000
_cell.angle_alpha   90.00
_cell.angle_beta   90.00
_cell.angle_gamma   90.00
#
_symmetry.space_group_name_H-M   'P 1'
#
loop_
_entity.id
_entity.type
_entity.pdbx_description
1 polymer ?
#
loop_
_entity_poly.entity_id
_entity_poly.type
_entity_poly.pdbx_seq_one_letter_code
_entity_poly.pdbx_strand_id
1 'polypeptide(L)'
;VKNENTLSRTEEKLVEMSNGCICCTLREDLMIEVEKLAKAQKFDYLIIESTGISEPIPVAQTFSFESEDGSIDLSRFSYVDTMVTVVDAFNFLKDFSSPQYLKDRNLTDIEGDERTIVNLLTDQVEFANVILLNKTDMVTESDLRNLYDIINKLNPDARIIPTNHSKVNLQEVINTGLFDFEKAESSAGWIKELENEHIPETEEYGIGSFVYRRKKPFHPNRFLDFIQHTFPKNIIRSKGLFWIASRPDQALVWSSAGGSLKTDPAGVWWDSMPFSERINYADFVNNQQMIESEWSSDFGDRKIELVFIGQQLDVSAITKKLDECLLNQEEVSEWKDGRLQLTDNWPVSN
;
A
#
# COMPACT_ATOMS: atom_id res chain seq x y z
N VAL A 1 32.22 -31.82 19.54
CA VAL A 1 31.04 -31.01 19.71
C VAL A 1 30.14 -31.31 18.51
N LYS A 2 29.10 -32.10 18.70
CA LYS A 2 28.13 -32.46 17.65
C LYS A 2 27.23 -31.22 17.44
N ASN A 3 27.17 -30.78 16.20
CA ASN A 3 26.21 -29.74 15.76
C ASN A 3 24.80 -30.33 15.84
N GLU A 4 23.99 -29.89 16.82
CA GLU A 4 22.61 -30.32 17.02
C GLU A 4 21.58 -29.53 16.19
N ASN A 5 21.98 -28.88 15.10
CA ASN A 5 21.09 -28.16 14.20
C ASN A 5 20.99 -28.81 12.82
N THR A 6 20.87 -30.13 12.79
CA THR A 6 20.47 -30.82 11.56
C THR A 6 18.96 -30.98 11.59
N LEU A 7 18.24 -30.02 11.02
CA LEU A 7 16.88 -30.25 10.53
C LEU A 7 16.96 -31.53 9.67
N SER A 8 16.18 -32.53 10.00
CA SER A 8 16.11 -33.77 9.23
C SER A 8 15.69 -33.37 7.81
N ARG A 9 16.55 -33.62 6.81
CA ARG A 9 16.18 -33.49 5.41
C ARG A 9 15.11 -34.54 5.10
N THR A 10 13.87 -34.21 5.25
CA THR A 10 12.78 -34.83 4.51
C THR A 10 12.91 -34.37 3.05
N GLU A 11 12.55 -35.25 2.11
CA GLU A 11 12.58 -34.90 0.68
C GLU A 11 11.79 -33.62 0.44
N GLU A 12 12.52 -32.56 0.12
CA GLU A 12 11.91 -31.28 -0.29
C GLU A 12 11.18 -31.56 -1.60
N LYS A 13 9.90 -31.21 -1.67
CA LYS A 13 9.15 -31.25 -2.91
C LYS A 13 9.05 -29.83 -3.44
N LEU A 14 9.78 -29.55 -4.52
CA LEU A 14 9.63 -28.31 -5.27
C LEU A 14 8.45 -28.47 -6.24
N VAL A 15 7.54 -27.52 -6.20
CA VAL A 15 6.44 -27.36 -7.17
C VAL A 15 6.63 -26.04 -7.86
N GLU A 16 6.96 -26.07 -9.14
CA GLU A 16 7.00 -24.85 -9.98
C GLU A 16 5.64 -24.63 -10.61
N MET A 17 5.13 -23.42 -10.46
CA MET A 17 3.90 -22.97 -11.11
C MET A 17 4.30 -22.03 -12.25
N SER A 18 4.25 -22.53 -13.47
CA SER A 18 4.60 -21.77 -14.66
C SER A 18 3.33 -21.18 -15.26
N ASN A 19 3.17 -19.88 -15.24
CA ASN A 19 2.37 -19.03 -16.11
C ASN A 19 1.77 -17.83 -15.37
N GLY A 20 2.50 -16.71 -15.31
CA GLY A 20 1.92 -15.40 -14.99
C GLY A 20 1.86 -15.02 -13.49
N CYS A 21 1.26 -13.88 -13.22
CA CYS A 21 1.05 -13.37 -11.84
C CYS A 21 0.00 -14.19 -11.09
N ILE A 22 0.16 -14.29 -9.76
CA ILE A 22 -0.80 -14.95 -8.84
C ILE A 22 -2.14 -14.16 -8.74
N CYS A 23 -2.51 -13.35 -9.71
CA CYS A 23 -3.62 -12.44 -9.53
C CYS A 23 -5.03 -13.01 -9.84
N CYS A 24 -5.21 -13.97 -10.71
CA CYS A 24 -6.55 -14.58 -10.91
C CYS A 24 -6.47 -16.05 -11.31
N THR A 25 -5.74 -16.40 -12.35
CA THR A 25 -5.69 -17.78 -12.87
C THR A 25 -4.81 -18.70 -12.02
N LEU A 26 -3.72 -18.16 -11.45
CA LEU A 26 -2.83 -18.94 -10.58
C LEU A 26 -3.35 -19.10 -9.14
N ARG A 27 -4.34 -18.32 -8.73
CA ARG A 27 -4.92 -18.43 -7.39
C ARG A 27 -5.57 -19.80 -7.18
N GLU A 28 -6.40 -20.22 -8.12
CA GLU A 28 -7.06 -21.53 -8.05
C GLU A 28 -6.04 -22.67 -8.12
N ASP A 29 -5.07 -22.59 -9.03
CA ASP A 29 -4.01 -23.58 -9.14
C ASP A 29 -3.19 -23.69 -7.84
N LEU A 30 -2.87 -22.55 -7.21
CA LEU A 30 -2.20 -22.51 -5.91
C LEU A 30 -3.07 -23.18 -4.83
N MET A 31 -4.37 -22.86 -4.78
CA MET A 31 -5.29 -23.46 -3.81
C MET A 31 -5.35 -24.97 -3.97
N ILE A 32 -5.46 -25.49 -5.19
CA ILE A 32 -5.49 -26.92 -5.51
C ILE A 32 -4.20 -27.60 -5.05
N GLU A 33 -3.03 -27.03 -5.37
CA GLU A 33 -1.75 -27.67 -5.02
C GLU A 33 -1.48 -27.60 -3.50
N VAL A 34 -1.83 -26.51 -2.82
CA VAL A 34 -1.73 -26.42 -1.35
C VAL A 34 -2.65 -27.43 -0.68
N GLU A 35 -3.91 -27.55 -1.13
CA GLU A 35 -4.83 -28.55 -0.60
C GLU A 35 -4.29 -29.98 -0.76
N LYS A 36 -3.74 -30.29 -1.92
CA LYS A 36 -3.13 -31.60 -2.22
C LYS A 36 -1.91 -31.89 -1.32
N LEU A 37 -1.05 -30.88 -1.08
CA LEU A 37 0.10 -31.02 -0.18
C LEU A 37 -0.36 -31.21 1.26
N ALA A 38 -1.37 -30.47 1.72
CA ALA A 38 -1.94 -30.59 3.04
C ALA A 38 -2.58 -31.99 3.26
N LYS A 39 -3.37 -32.46 2.30
CA LYS A 39 -3.99 -33.80 2.36
C LYS A 39 -2.96 -34.94 2.37
N ALA A 40 -1.78 -34.73 1.82
CA ALA A 40 -0.70 -35.71 1.85
C ALA A 40 -0.09 -35.91 3.25
N GLN A 41 -0.25 -34.94 4.16
CA GLN A 41 0.24 -34.98 5.57
C GLN A 41 1.73 -35.34 5.70
N LYS A 42 2.54 -34.88 4.75
CA LYS A 42 3.98 -35.16 4.71
C LYS A 42 4.85 -34.00 5.14
N PHE A 43 4.28 -32.82 5.18
CA PHE A 43 4.98 -31.56 5.41
C PHE A 43 4.30 -30.78 6.54
N ASP A 44 5.10 -30.24 7.45
CA ASP A 44 4.64 -29.39 8.55
C ASP A 44 4.65 -27.91 8.14
N TYR A 45 5.39 -27.56 7.09
CA TYR A 45 5.58 -26.20 6.63
C TYR A 45 5.65 -26.11 5.11
N LEU A 46 5.04 -25.06 4.56
CA LEU A 46 5.08 -24.72 3.14
C LEU A 46 5.72 -23.34 2.99
N ILE A 47 6.73 -23.22 2.16
CA ILE A 47 7.34 -21.95 1.77
C ILE A 47 6.90 -21.65 0.34
N ILE A 48 6.31 -20.48 0.15
CA ILE A 48 5.90 -19.97 -1.16
C ILE A 48 6.85 -18.86 -1.54
N GLU A 49 7.66 -19.09 -2.58
CA GLU A 49 8.48 -18.05 -3.18
C GLU A 49 7.74 -17.47 -4.37
N SER A 50 7.36 -16.22 -4.26
CA SER A 50 6.78 -15.45 -5.35
C SER A 50 7.86 -14.76 -6.18
N THR A 51 7.56 -14.49 -7.44
CA THR A 51 8.45 -13.65 -8.28
C THR A 51 8.58 -12.26 -7.68
N GLY A 52 9.68 -11.57 -7.96
CA GLY A 52 9.93 -10.21 -7.46
C GLY A 52 8.90 -9.16 -7.90
N ILE A 53 7.95 -9.52 -8.77
CA ILE A 53 6.85 -8.70 -9.26
C ILE A 53 5.48 -9.12 -8.71
N SER A 54 5.45 -9.98 -7.70
CA SER A 54 4.21 -10.45 -7.08
C SER A 54 3.70 -9.46 -6.02
N GLU A 55 2.40 -9.22 -6.04
CA GLU A 55 1.72 -8.48 -4.99
C GLU A 55 1.45 -9.41 -3.80
N PRO A 56 1.82 -9.01 -2.56
CA PRO A 56 1.72 -9.89 -1.39
C PRO A 56 0.26 -10.12 -0.95
N ILE A 57 -0.59 -9.12 -1.06
CA ILE A 57 -1.97 -9.16 -0.58
C ILE A 57 -2.79 -10.27 -1.25
N PRO A 58 -2.84 -10.41 -2.59
CA PRO A 58 -3.59 -11.47 -3.24
C PRO A 58 -3.13 -12.88 -2.83
N VAL A 59 -1.82 -13.06 -2.57
CA VAL A 59 -1.29 -14.34 -2.09
C VAL A 59 -1.81 -14.64 -0.69
N ALA A 60 -1.72 -13.67 0.24
CA ALA A 60 -2.23 -13.84 1.60
C ALA A 60 -3.74 -14.10 1.63
N GLN A 61 -4.52 -13.38 0.81
CA GLN A 61 -5.96 -13.55 0.67
C GLN A 61 -6.35 -14.97 0.25
N THR A 62 -5.51 -15.63 -0.56
CA THR A 62 -5.77 -17.02 -1.00
C THR A 62 -5.90 -17.98 0.19
N PHE A 63 -5.24 -17.69 1.31
CA PHE A 63 -5.30 -18.50 2.53
C PHE A 63 -6.40 -18.07 3.52
N SER A 64 -7.04 -16.94 3.28
CA SER A 64 -8.06 -16.37 4.18
C SER A 64 -9.50 -16.54 3.66
N PHE A 65 -9.65 -16.84 2.37
CA PHE A 65 -10.95 -16.93 1.71
C PHE A 65 -11.16 -18.28 1.01
N GLU A 66 -12.41 -18.67 0.86
CA GLU A 66 -12.81 -19.84 0.08
C GLU A 66 -12.60 -19.59 -1.43
N SER A 67 -12.48 -20.68 -2.22
CA SER A 67 -12.54 -20.59 -3.69
C SER A 67 -13.87 -20.02 -4.16
N GLU A 68 -13.91 -19.45 -5.37
CA GLU A 68 -15.15 -18.84 -5.92
C GLU A 68 -16.33 -19.81 -5.97
N ASP A 69 -16.08 -21.08 -6.20
CA ASP A 69 -17.08 -22.16 -6.22
C ASP A 69 -17.34 -22.78 -4.83
N GLY A 70 -16.66 -22.33 -3.78
CA GLY A 70 -16.75 -22.86 -2.42
C GLY A 70 -16.19 -24.27 -2.23
N SER A 71 -15.49 -24.83 -3.24
CA SER A 71 -14.98 -26.20 -3.20
C SER A 71 -13.73 -26.35 -2.37
N ILE A 72 -12.91 -25.32 -2.26
CA ILE A 72 -11.64 -25.32 -1.53
C ILE A 72 -11.63 -24.18 -0.51
N ASP A 73 -11.38 -24.55 0.75
CA ASP A 73 -11.19 -23.62 1.86
C ASP A 73 -9.87 -23.97 2.55
N LEU A 74 -8.82 -23.22 2.23
CA LEU A 74 -7.48 -23.45 2.77
C LEU A 74 -7.39 -23.17 4.26
N SER A 75 -8.25 -22.31 4.81
CA SER A 75 -8.22 -21.96 6.23
C SER A 75 -8.46 -23.14 7.18
N ARG A 76 -9.05 -24.22 6.65
CA ARG A 76 -9.32 -25.46 7.42
C ARG A 76 -8.08 -26.27 7.76
N PHE A 77 -6.98 -26.10 7.05
CA PHE A 77 -5.80 -26.93 7.21
C PHE A 77 -4.47 -26.21 7.02
N SER A 78 -4.49 -24.94 6.72
CA SER A 78 -3.29 -24.11 6.60
C SER A 78 -3.58 -22.67 7.02
N TYR A 79 -2.56 -21.97 7.43
CA TYR A 79 -2.61 -20.53 7.70
C TYR A 79 -1.28 -19.91 7.31
N VAL A 80 -1.31 -18.60 7.01
CA VAL A 80 -0.08 -17.85 6.77
C VAL A 80 0.59 -17.58 8.10
N ASP A 81 1.84 -17.98 8.26
CA ASP A 81 2.62 -17.77 9.47
C ASP A 81 3.37 -16.43 9.43
N THR A 82 3.98 -16.14 8.30
CA THR A 82 4.87 -14.97 8.13
C THR A 82 4.93 -14.53 6.68
N MET A 83 4.81 -13.23 6.46
CA MET A 83 5.14 -12.59 5.18
C MET A 83 6.55 -12.03 5.23
N VAL A 84 7.43 -12.57 4.38
CA VAL A 84 8.84 -12.16 4.33
C VAL A 84 9.13 -11.44 3.04
N THR A 85 9.67 -10.24 3.13
CA THR A 85 10.14 -9.47 1.97
C THR A 85 11.66 -9.38 1.98
N VAL A 86 12.28 -9.64 0.83
CA VAL A 86 13.73 -9.48 0.66
C VAL A 86 14.00 -8.19 -0.08
N VAL A 87 14.65 -7.25 0.60
CA VAL A 87 15.02 -5.94 0.05
C VAL A 87 16.50 -5.96 -0.33
N ASP A 88 16.80 -5.63 -1.58
CA ASP A 88 18.18 -5.44 -2.08
C ASP A 88 18.69 -4.05 -1.65
N ALA A 89 19.49 -3.99 -0.61
CA ALA A 89 20.00 -2.73 -0.07
C ALA A 89 20.79 -1.90 -1.10
N PHE A 90 21.46 -2.55 -2.06
CA PHE A 90 22.26 -1.89 -3.07
C PHE A 90 21.44 -1.22 -4.17
N ASN A 91 20.31 -1.82 -4.56
CA ASN A 91 19.50 -1.33 -5.67
C ASN A 91 18.21 -0.59 -5.22
N PHE A 92 17.74 -0.81 -3.99
CA PHE A 92 16.43 -0.35 -3.55
C PHE A 92 16.19 1.14 -3.78
N LEU A 93 17.09 2.02 -3.33
CA LEU A 93 16.91 3.47 -3.48
C LEU A 93 16.89 3.91 -4.95
N LYS A 94 17.65 3.24 -5.80
CA LYS A 94 17.65 3.48 -7.24
C LYS A 94 16.35 3.07 -7.89
N ASP A 95 15.86 1.89 -7.53
CA ASP A 95 14.60 1.34 -8.05
C ASP A 95 13.41 2.11 -7.50
N PHE A 96 13.48 2.51 -6.24
CA PHE A 96 12.46 3.30 -5.56
C PHE A 96 12.30 4.71 -6.17
N SER A 97 13.37 5.30 -6.68
CA SER A 97 13.34 6.59 -7.36
C SER A 97 12.99 6.51 -8.86
N SER A 98 12.75 5.31 -9.38
CA SER A 98 12.51 5.08 -10.80
C SER A 98 11.02 5.20 -11.16
N PRO A 99 10.63 5.98 -12.16
CA PRO A 99 9.26 6.04 -12.67
C PRO A 99 8.93 4.89 -13.63
N GLN A 100 9.81 3.89 -13.80
CA GLN A 100 9.67 2.84 -14.78
C GLN A 100 8.53 1.89 -14.47
N TYR A 101 7.80 1.49 -15.50
CA TYR A 101 6.83 0.41 -15.46
C TYR A 101 7.52 -0.96 -15.48
N LEU A 102 6.84 -2.00 -15.02
CA LEU A 102 7.35 -3.37 -15.08
C LEU A 102 7.68 -3.79 -16.53
N LYS A 103 6.86 -3.39 -17.50
CA LYS A 103 7.08 -3.62 -18.92
C LYS A 103 8.37 -3.00 -19.46
N ASP A 104 8.80 -1.84 -18.93
CA ASP A 104 10.01 -1.16 -19.40
C ASP A 104 11.29 -1.95 -19.08
N ARG A 105 11.22 -2.84 -18.08
CA ARG A 105 12.31 -3.75 -17.70
C ARG A 105 12.08 -5.19 -18.15
N ASN A 106 11.06 -5.46 -18.98
CA ASN A 106 10.67 -6.82 -19.38
C ASN A 106 10.42 -7.75 -18.18
N LEU A 107 9.80 -7.22 -17.13
CA LEU A 107 9.47 -7.98 -15.93
C LEU A 107 8.05 -8.57 -15.96
N THR A 108 7.24 -8.18 -16.94
CA THR A 108 5.88 -8.69 -17.14
C THR A 108 5.61 -8.89 -18.62
N ASP A 109 4.88 -9.95 -18.97
CA ASP A 109 4.37 -10.24 -20.31
C ASP A 109 2.88 -9.89 -20.44
N ILE A 110 2.28 -9.29 -19.41
CA ILE A 110 0.87 -8.91 -19.40
C ILE A 110 0.69 -7.64 -20.24
N GLU A 111 -0.09 -7.73 -21.30
CA GLU A 111 -0.44 -6.59 -22.13
C GLU A 111 -1.29 -5.59 -21.33
N GLY A 112 -0.88 -4.33 -21.29
CA GLY A 112 -1.58 -3.29 -20.51
C GLY A 112 -1.20 -3.23 -19.03
N ASP A 113 -0.17 -3.94 -18.56
CA ASP A 113 0.31 -3.81 -17.18
C ASP A 113 0.91 -2.42 -16.93
N GLU A 114 0.20 -1.62 -16.13
CA GLU A 114 0.58 -0.25 -15.77
C GLU A 114 1.23 -0.16 -14.38
N ARG A 115 1.57 -1.29 -13.77
CA ARG A 115 2.26 -1.29 -12.48
C ARG A 115 3.68 -0.76 -12.62
N THR A 116 4.06 0.11 -11.70
CA THR A 116 5.43 0.61 -11.60
C THR A 116 6.22 -0.24 -10.61
N ILE A 117 7.53 -0.31 -10.82
CA ILE A 117 8.44 -1.03 -9.93
C ILE A 117 8.33 -0.49 -8.52
N VAL A 118 8.29 0.83 -8.36
CA VAL A 118 8.26 1.47 -7.05
C VAL A 118 6.98 1.20 -6.27
N ASN A 119 5.82 1.16 -6.92
CA ASN A 119 4.57 0.83 -6.23
C ASN A 119 4.62 -0.59 -5.68
N LEU A 120 5.09 -1.52 -6.49
CA LEU A 120 5.23 -2.91 -6.10
C LEU A 120 6.21 -3.11 -4.94
N LEU A 121 7.39 -2.48 -4.99
CA LEU A 121 8.37 -2.52 -3.90
C LEU A 121 7.78 -1.93 -2.61
N THR A 122 7.01 -0.86 -2.73
CA THR A 122 6.35 -0.22 -1.58
C THR A 122 5.32 -1.16 -0.96
N ASP A 123 4.43 -1.76 -1.76
CA ASP A 123 3.41 -2.68 -1.29
C ASP A 123 4.03 -3.93 -0.63
N GLN A 124 5.14 -4.44 -1.19
CA GLN A 124 5.89 -5.55 -0.59
C GLN A 124 6.51 -5.18 0.77
N VAL A 125 6.97 -3.95 0.95
CA VAL A 125 7.50 -3.46 2.23
C VAL A 125 6.37 -3.20 3.21
N GLU A 126 5.31 -2.51 2.79
CA GLU A 126 4.18 -2.14 3.66
C GLU A 126 3.44 -3.36 4.23
N PHE A 127 3.42 -4.49 3.51
CA PHE A 127 2.70 -5.70 3.91
C PHE A 127 3.57 -6.78 4.58
N ALA A 128 4.88 -6.56 4.73
CA ALA A 128 5.79 -7.54 5.31
C ALA A 128 5.69 -7.62 6.84
N ASN A 129 5.80 -8.84 7.40
CA ASN A 129 6.05 -9.02 8.83
C ASN A 129 7.56 -8.99 9.13
N VAL A 130 8.36 -9.55 8.22
CA VAL A 130 9.81 -9.60 8.31
C VAL A 130 10.42 -9.08 7.02
N ILE A 131 11.37 -8.19 7.12
CA ILE A 131 12.12 -7.64 6.00
C ILE A 131 13.57 -8.07 6.13
N LEU A 132 14.04 -8.89 5.19
CA LEU A 132 15.45 -9.22 5.07
C LEU A 132 16.14 -8.13 4.24
N LEU A 133 16.83 -7.22 4.91
CA LEU A 133 17.61 -6.18 4.25
C LEU A 133 18.93 -6.79 3.78
N ASN A 134 18.95 -7.28 2.55
CA ASN A 134 20.03 -8.09 2.00
C ASN A 134 21.08 -7.25 1.26
N LYS A 135 22.26 -7.84 1.04
CA LYS A 135 23.43 -7.21 0.41
C LYS A 135 23.98 -6.01 1.21
N THR A 136 23.90 -6.08 2.54
CA THR A 136 24.39 -5.00 3.40
C THR A 136 25.91 -4.80 3.31
N ASP A 137 26.62 -5.79 2.82
CA ASP A 137 28.06 -5.74 2.49
C ASP A 137 28.40 -4.89 1.27
N MET A 138 27.39 -4.51 0.45
CA MET A 138 27.57 -3.75 -0.79
C MET A 138 27.26 -2.26 -0.64
N VAL A 139 26.86 -1.81 0.54
CA VAL A 139 26.47 -0.42 0.81
C VAL A 139 27.28 0.18 1.96
N THR A 140 27.35 1.51 2.02
CA THR A 140 27.99 2.19 3.16
C THR A 140 27.08 2.12 4.39
N GLU A 141 27.67 2.29 5.57
CA GLU A 141 26.90 2.33 6.83
C GLU A 141 25.89 3.48 6.85
N SER A 142 26.21 4.61 6.22
CA SER A 142 25.29 5.74 6.08
C SER A 142 24.11 5.41 5.19
N ASP A 143 24.36 4.77 4.04
CA ASP A 143 23.27 4.37 3.12
C ASP A 143 22.37 3.31 3.75
N LEU A 144 22.98 2.38 4.49
CA LEU A 144 22.25 1.34 5.21
C LEU A 144 21.30 1.92 6.26
N ARG A 145 21.78 2.90 7.04
CA ARG A 145 20.95 3.60 8.02
C ARG A 145 19.81 4.35 7.36
N ASN A 146 20.12 5.16 6.33
CA ASN A 146 19.08 5.88 5.59
C ASN A 146 18.02 4.94 5.02
N LEU A 147 18.43 3.81 4.46
CA LEU A 147 17.50 2.81 3.94
C LEU A 147 16.66 2.15 5.05
N TYR A 148 17.29 1.84 6.18
CA TYR A 148 16.59 1.30 7.36
C TYR A 148 15.47 2.26 7.82
N ASP A 149 15.78 3.56 7.91
CA ASP A 149 14.81 4.57 8.35
C ASP A 149 13.65 4.74 7.38
N ILE A 150 13.95 4.71 6.06
CA ILE A 150 12.90 4.73 5.02
C ILE A 150 11.98 3.52 5.17
N ILE A 151 12.53 2.32 5.27
CA ILE A 151 11.76 1.08 5.39
C ILE A 151 10.95 1.07 6.68
N ASN A 152 11.55 1.47 7.79
CA ASN A 152 10.88 1.54 9.09
C ASN A 152 9.72 2.56 9.08
N LYS A 153 9.85 3.65 8.32
CA LYS A 153 8.75 4.62 8.18
C LYS A 153 7.64 4.13 7.27
N LEU A 154 7.98 3.34 6.24
CA LEU A 154 6.98 2.68 5.38
C LEU A 154 6.22 1.59 6.13
N ASN A 155 6.90 0.83 6.98
CA ASN A 155 6.30 -0.23 7.79
C ASN A 155 6.96 -0.33 9.17
N PRO A 156 6.46 0.41 10.16
CA PRO A 156 7.05 0.43 11.51
C PRO A 156 6.83 -0.86 12.31
N ASP A 157 5.94 -1.76 11.87
CA ASP A 157 5.68 -3.03 12.53
C ASP A 157 6.55 -4.17 12.02
N ALA A 158 7.20 -3.98 10.87
CA ALA A 158 8.05 -5.01 10.31
C ALA A 158 9.34 -5.20 11.12
N ARG A 159 9.73 -6.45 11.32
CA ARG A 159 11.03 -6.79 11.85
C ARG A 159 12.06 -6.70 10.72
N ILE A 160 12.97 -5.72 10.78
CA ILE A 160 14.02 -5.53 9.77
C ILE A 160 15.28 -6.25 10.22
N ILE A 161 15.78 -7.18 9.38
CA ILE A 161 16.97 -7.99 9.67
C ILE A 161 18.02 -7.77 8.59
N PRO A 162 19.15 -7.12 8.92
CA PRO A 162 20.27 -6.97 7.99
C PRO A 162 20.90 -8.35 7.67
N THR A 163 21.11 -8.62 6.38
CA THR A 163 21.65 -9.92 5.93
C THR A 163 22.62 -9.77 4.77
N ASN A 164 23.45 -10.81 4.59
CA ASN A 164 24.30 -11.01 3.43
C ASN A 164 23.98 -12.38 2.84
N HIS A 165 23.70 -12.44 1.52
CA HIS A 165 23.28 -13.65 0.85
C HIS A 165 22.03 -14.28 1.50
N SER A 166 21.13 -13.45 2.03
CA SER A 166 19.91 -13.82 2.74
C SER A 166 20.13 -14.85 3.88
N LYS A 167 21.31 -14.85 4.49
CA LYS A 167 21.62 -15.72 5.62
C LYS A 167 20.93 -15.19 6.87
N VAL A 168 19.93 -15.92 7.34
CA VAL A 168 19.14 -15.59 8.51
C VAL A 168 18.93 -16.85 9.36
N ASN A 169 18.73 -16.68 10.67
CA ASN A 169 18.28 -17.78 11.50
C ASN A 169 16.84 -18.15 11.11
N LEU A 170 16.59 -19.41 10.82
CA LEU A 170 15.27 -19.88 10.39
C LEU A 170 14.16 -19.51 11.39
N GLN A 171 14.44 -19.45 12.68
CA GLN A 171 13.48 -19.05 13.71
C GLN A 171 12.98 -17.61 13.56
N GLU A 172 13.67 -16.77 12.80
CA GLU A 172 13.25 -15.39 12.52
C GLU A 172 12.18 -15.31 11.40
N VAL A 173 12.05 -16.35 10.60
CA VAL A 173 11.20 -16.37 9.39
C VAL A 173 10.23 -17.55 9.32
N ILE A 174 10.41 -18.56 10.17
CA ILE A 174 9.57 -19.78 10.22
C ILE A 174 9.01 -19.96 11.63
N ASN A 175 7.73 -20.31 11.72
CA ASN A 175 7.00 -20.54 12.97
C ASN A 175 7.05 -19.33 13.91
N THR A 176 6.87 -18.15 13.30
CA THR A 176 6.94 -16.88 14.03
C THR A 176 5.59 -16.46 14.59
N GLY A 177 4.47 -16.90 13.98
CA GLY A 177 3.12 -16.49 14.34
C GLY A 177 2.88 -15.00 14.17
N LEU A 178 3.64 -14.32 13.30
CA LEU A 178 3.58 -12.87 13.15
C LEU A 178 2.46 -12.41 12.22
N PHE A 179 2.00 -13.28 11.32
CA PHE A 179 1.01 -12.88 10.34
C PHE A 179 -0.39 -12.80 10.98
N ASP A 180 -1.01 -11.67 10.79
CA ASP A 180 -2.40 -11.37 11.06
C ASP A 180 -2.90 -10.49 9.93
N PHE A 181 -3.98 -10.89 9.26
CA PHE A 181 -4.44 -10.22 8.04
C PHE A 181 -4.90 -8.79 8.33
N GLU A 182 -5.72 -8.58 9.38
CA GLU A 182 -6.22 -7.25 9.75
C GLU A 182 -5.07 -6.33 10.18
N LYS A 183 -4.12 -6.88 10.94
CA LYS A 183 -2.94 -6.16 11.35
C LYS A 183 -2.02 -5.83 10.17
N ALA A 184 -1.86 -6.74 9.21
CA ALA A 184 -1.03 -6.51 8.04
C ALA A 184 -1.63 -5.40 7.13
N GLU A 185 -2.94 -5.36 6.96
CA GLU A 185 -3.63 -4.29 6.23
C GLU A 185 -3.45 -2.91 6.91
N SER A 186 -3.35 -2.86 8.23
CA SER A 186 -3.15 -1.63 9.01
C SER A 186 -1.68 -1.30 9.31
N SER A 187 -0.72 -2.15 8.94
CA SER A 187 0.70 -2.00 9.29
C SER A 187 1.40 -0.85 8.56
N ALA A 188 0.90 -0.46 7.39
CA ALA A 188 1.52 0.58 6.59
C ALA A 188 1.64 1.90 7.37
N GLY A 189 2.81 2.50 7.36
CA GLY A 189 3.11 3.71 8.12
C GLY A 189 2.15 4.86 7.83
N TRP A 190 1.64 4.97 6.60
CA TRP A 190 0.67 6.00 6.23
C TRP A 190 -0.70 5.82 6.92
N ILE A 191 -1.13 4.58 7.21
CA ILE A 191 -2.38 4.31 7.95
C ILE A 191 -2.22 4.79 9.39
N LYS A 192 -1.09 4.45 10.02
CA LYS A 192 -0.79 4.86 11.40
C LYS A 192 -0.73 6.38 11.54
N GLU A 193 -0.21 7.07 10.54
CA GLU A 193 -0.21 8.54 10.53
C GLU A 193 -1.64 9.12 10.42
N LEU A 194 -2.56 8.44 9.72
CA LEU A 194 -3.97 8.86 9.68
C LEU A 194 -4.68 8.69 11.03
N GLU A 195 -4.39 7.62 11.75
CA GLU A 195 -5.04 7.26 13.02
C GLU A 195 -4.49 8.05 14.21
N ASN A 196 -3.22 8.43 14.17
CA ASN A 196 -2.59 9.17 15.24
C ASN A 196 -2.82 10.68 15.11
N GLU A 197 -3.25 11.32 16.18
CA GLU A 197 -3.19 12.78 16.29
C GLU A 197 -1.71 13.21 16.18
N HIS A 198 -1.39 13.87 15.08
CA HIS A 198 -0.04 14.18 14.65
C HIS A 198 0.72 15.01 15.70
N ILE A 199 1.79 14.45 16.24
CA ILE A 199 2.92 15.18 16.82
C ILE A 199 4.04 15.15 15.79
N PRO A 200 4.47 16.29 15.23
CA PRO A 200 5.61 16.31 14.31
C PRO A 200 6.86 15.83 15.04
N GLU A 201 7.21 14.56 14.90
CA GLU A 201 8.52 14.09 15.36
C GLU A 201 9.56 14.48 14.34
N THR A 202 10.51 15.32 14.77
CA THR A 202 11.77 15.55 14.07
C THR A 202 12.62 14.30 14.25
N GLU A 203 12.51 13.38 13.32
CA GLU A 203 13.26 12.12 13.35
C GLU A 203 14.76 12.34 13.08
N GLU A 204 15.57 11.48 13.64
CA GLU A 204 17.04 11.56 13.75
C GLU A 204 17.77 11.70 12.41
N TYR A 205 17.11 11.41 11.25
CA TYR A 205 17.69 11.45 9.90
C TYR A 205 16.90 12.29 8.90
N GLY A 206 15.97 13.13 9.39
CA GLY A 206 15.20 14.04 8.55
C GLY A 206 14.10 13.38 7.73
N ILE A 207 13.71 12.13 8.03
CA ILE A 207 12.54 11.48 7.47
C ILE A 207 11.36 11.76 8.40
N GLY A 208 10.38 12.48 7.88
CA GLY A 208 9.19 12.86 8.64
C GLY A 208 7.91 12.56 7.87
N SER A 209 6.79 12.82 8.53
CA SER A 209 5.47 12.66 7.96
C SER A 209 4.53 13.77 8.42
N PHE A 210 3.49 14.02 7.65
CA PHE A 210 2.39 14.87 8.08
C PHE A 210 1.11 14.47 7.35
N VAL A 211 -0.03 14.83 7.93
CA VAL A 211 -1.35 14.62 7.33
C VAL A 211 -1.94 15.97 6.92
N TYR A 212 -2.31 16.05 5.64
CA TYR A 212 -3.03 17.20 5.11
C TYR A 212 -4.53 16.91 5.12
N ARG A 213 -5.30 17.67 5.92
CA ARG A 213 -6.75 17.50 6.07
C ARG A 213 -7.48 18.75 5.65
N ARG A 214 -8.44 18.64 4.71
CA ARG A 214 -9.34 19.72 4.30
C ARG A 214 -10.72 19.16 3.93
N LYS A 215 -11.74 20.01 4.05
CA LYS A 215 -13.10 19.67 3.59
C LYS A 215 -13.38 20.19 2.18
N LYS A 216 -12.83 21.36 1.84
CA LYS A 216 -12.99 21.95 0.50
C LYS A 216 -12.38 21.10 -0.59
N PRO A 217 -13.02 21.02 -1.81
CA PRO A 217 -12.46 20.25 -2.92
C PRO A 217 -11.23 20.91 -3.53
N PHE A 218 -10.42 20.11 -4.17
CA PHE A 218 -9.44 20.62 -5.11
C PHE A 218 -10.11 21.14 -6.39
N HIS A 219 -9.59 22.22 -6.94
CA HIS A 219 -9.84 22.62 -8.31
C HIS A 219 -9.10 21.66 -9.25
N PRO A 220 -9.79 20.97 -10.20
CA PRO A 220 -9.19 19.88 -10.96
C PRO A 220 -7.89 20.28 -11.67
N ASN A 221 -7.88 21.40 -12.37
CA ASN A 221 -6.70 21.79 -13.15
C ASN A 221 -5.55 22.33 -12.28
N ARG A 222 -5.85 23.08 -11.18
CA ARG A 222 -4.79 23.55 -10.27
C ARG A 222 -4.09 22.41 -9.59
N PHE A 223 -4.85 21.40 -9.17
CA PHE A 223 -4.27 20.23 -8.51
C PHE A 223 -3.49 19.36 -9.50
N LEU A 224 -4.00 19.17 -10.71
CA LEU A 224 -3.29 18.45 -11.76
C LEU A 224 -1.96 19.14 -12.12
N ASP A 225 -1.97 20.48 -12.25
CA ASP A 225 -0.77 21.28 -12.53
C ASP A 225 0.27 21.17 -11.39
N PHE A 226 -0.18 21.24 -10.13
CA PHE A 226 0.68 21.01 -8.98
C PHE A 226 1.38 19.67 -9.04
N ILE A 227 0.64 18.61 -9.36
CA ILE A 227 1.18 17.25 -9.46
C ILE A 227 2.22 17.15 -10.57
N GLN A 228 1.90 17.68 -11.75
CA GLN A 228 2.75 17.52 -12.93
C GLN A 228 4.04 18.36 -12.88
N HIS A 229 4.02 19.51 -12.24
CA HIS A 229 5.10 20.48 -12.36
C HIS A 229 5.80 20.84 -11.05
N THR A 230 5.10 20.73 -9.91
CA THR A 230 5.62 21.28 -8.65
C THR A 230 5.56 20.32 -7.47
N PHE A 231 5.17 19.05 -7.71
CA PHE A 231 5.15 18.04 -6.66
C PHE A 231 6.55 17.83 -6.07
N PRO A 232 6.73 17.85 -4.74
CA PRO A 232 8.04 17.77 -4.12
C PRO A 232 8.71 16.41 -4.35
N LYS A 233 9.95 16.43 -4.84
CA LYS A 233 10.70 15.21 -5.16
C LYS A 233 11.23 14.44 -3.94
N ASN A 234 11.22 15.08 -2.77
CA ASN A 234 11.64 14.48 -1.51
C ASN A 234 10.51 13.76 -0.76
N ILE A 235 9.33 13.69 -1.37
CA ILE A 235 8.25 12.83 -0.89
C ILE A 235 8.57 11.39 -1.30
N ILE A 236 8.67 10.51 -0.29
CA ILE A 236 8.93 9.07 -0.44
C ILE A 236 7.62 8.33 -0.70
N ARG A 237 6.59 8.64 0.09
CA ARG A 237 5.27 8.03 0.04
C ARG A 237 4.20 9.08 0.29
N SER A 238 3.10 9.01 -0.43
CA SER A 238 1.92 9.78 -0.12
C SER A 238 0.68 8.97 -0.49
N LYS A 239 -0.29 8.89 0.41
CA LYS A 239 -1.53 8.11 0.19
C LYS A 239 -2.70 8.75 0.92
N GLY A 240 -3.92 8.46 0.46
CA GLY A 240 -5.14 8.90 1.15
C GLY A 240 -6.30 9.15 0.20
N LEU A 241 -7.32 9.82 0.74
CA LEU A 241 -8.54 10.15 0.02
C LEU A 241 -8.56 11.64 -0.35
N PHE A 242 -9.13 11.93 -1.50
CA PHE A 242 -9.40 13.31 -1.93
C PHE A 242 -10.63 13.37 -2.84
N TRP A 243 -11.06 14.58 -3.14
CA TRP A 243 -12.09 14.83 -4.11
C TRP A 243 -11.85 16.14 -4.87
N ILE A 244 -12.40 16.24 -6.06
CA ILE A 244 -12.29 17.39 -6.95
C ILE A 244 -13.67 17.97 -7.22
N ALA A 245 -13.72 19.30 -7.40
CA ALA A 245 -14.97 20.03 -7.51
C ALA A 245 -15.81 19.66 -8.75
N SER A 246 -15.16 19.13 -9.81
CA SER A 246 -15.83 18.66 -11.03
C SER A 246 -16.52 17.31 -10.89
N ARG A 247 -16.16 16.51 -9.85
CA ARG A 247 -16.71 15.17 -9.58
C ARG A 247 -17.14 15.06 -8.12
N PRO A 248 -18.16 15.82 -7.70
CA PRO A 248 -18.51 15.95 -6.27
C PRO A 248 -18.99 14.66 -5.63
N ASP A 249 -19.47 13.72 -6.42
CA ASP A 249 -20.02 12.46 -5.91
C ASP A 249 -18.96 11.38 -5.75
N GLN A 250 -17.80 11.55 -6.39
CA GLN A 250 -16.75 10.54 -6.44
C GLN A 250 -15.69 10.78 -5.37
N ALA A 251 -15.44 9.78 -4.54
CA ALA A 251 -14.23 9.70 -3.73
C ALA A 251 -13.09 9.14 -4.58
N LEU A 252 -11.92 9.74 -4.48
CA LEU A 252 -10.72 9.32 -5.20
C LEU A 252 -9.64 8.91 -4.20
N VAL A 253 -8.95 7.81 -4.49
CA VAL A 253 -7.73 7.41 -3.79
C VAL A 253 -6.53 8.00 -4.50
N TRP A 254 -5.63 8.54 -3.71
CA TRP A 254 -4.31 8.98 -4.10
C TRP A 254 -3.27 7.98 -3.62
N SER A 255 -2.34 7.60 -4.46
CA SER A 255 -1.20 6.76 -4.10
C SER A 255 0.04 7.22 -4.86
N SER A 256 1.03 7.71 -4.15
CA SER A 256 2.32 8.10 -4.71
C SER A 256 3.43 7.39 -3.97
N ALA A 257 4.38 6.81 -4.72
CA ALA A 257 5.60 6.25 -4.18
C ALA A 257 6.76 6.59 -5.12
N GLY A 258 7.84 7.17 -4.57
CA GLY A 258 8.97 7.63 -5.37
C GLY A 258 8.52 8.52 -6.54
N GLY A 259 8.89 8.12 -7.77
CA GLY A 259 8.52 8.85 -8.99
C GLY A 259 7.16 8.50 -9.60
N SER A 260 6.40 7.60 -8.99
CA SER A 260 5.11 7.11 -9.49
C SER A 260 3.94 7.74 -8.75
N LEU A 261 2.87 8.01 -9.48
CA LEU A 261 1.61 8.49 -8.93
C LEU A 261 0.45 7.79 -9.61
N LYS A 262 -0.48 7.30 -8.80
CA LYS A 262 -1.72 6.66 -9.23
C LYS A 262 -2.91 7.27 -8.52
N THR A 263 -4.04 7.36 -9.23
CA THR A 263 -5.32 7.79 -8.66
C THR A 263 -6.40 6.85 -9.16
N ASP A 264 -7.19 6.31 -8.24
CA ASP A 264 -8.26 5.38 -8.56
C ASP A 264 -9.57 5.84 -7.90
N PRO A 265 -10.74 5.45 -8.43
CA PRO A 265 -12.01 5.60 -7.74
C PRO A 265 -12.00 4.82 -6.42
N ALA A 266 -12.43 5.48 -5.33
CA ALA A 266 -12.58 4.85 -4.01
C ALA A 266 -14.04 4.55 -3.64
N GLY A 267 -14.97 5.05 -4.44
CA GLY A 267 -16.40 4.93 -4.19
C GLY A 267 -17.14 6.26 -4.33
N VAL A 268 -18.28 6.33 -3.67
CA VAL A 268 -19.18 7.48 -3.70
C VAL A 268 -19.33 8.02 -2.29
N TRP A 269 -19.29 9.34 -2.13
CA TRP A 269 -19.54 10.00 -0.84
C TRP A 269 -20.97 9.78 -0.36
N TRP A 270 -21.16 9.59 0.93
CA TRP A 270 -22.50 9.40 1.50
C TRP A 270 -23.42 10.58 1.24
N ASP A 271 -22.89 11.79 1.25
CA ASP A 271 -23.68 12.99 0.95
C ASP A 271 -24.23 13.06 -0.48
N SER A 272 -23.69 12.26 -1.40
CA SER A 272 -24.18 12.13 -2.77
C SER A 272 -25.46 11.30 -2.88
N MET A 273 -25.87 10.61 -1.82
CA MET A 273 -27.07 9.77 -1.75
C MET A 273 -28.11 10.37 -0.81
N PRO A 274 -29.41 10.22 -1.08
CA PRO A 274 -30.46 10.53 -0.11
C PRO A 274 -30.31 9.67 1.16
N PHE A 275 -30.68 10.21 2.31
CA PHE A 275 -30.62 9.47 3.58
C PHE A 275 -31.37 8.12 3.54
N SER A 276 -32.53 8.10 2.87
CA SER A 276 -33.33 6.88 2.70
C SER A 276 -32.61 5.75 1.93
N GLU A 277 -31.58 6.09 1.18
CA GLU A 277 -30.75 5.14 0.45
C GLU A 277 -29.55 4.70 1.30
N ARG A 278 -28.89 5.63 1.99
CA ARG A 278 -27.71 5.35 2.85
C ARG A 278 -27.99 4.29 3.91
N ILE A 279 -29.17 4.32 4.52
CA ILE A 279 -29.57 3.37 5.58
C ILE A 279 -29.70 1.91 5.12
N ASN A 280 -29.66 1.67 3.79
CA ASN A 280 -29.66 0.30 3.26
C ASN A 280 -28.25 -0.31 3.18
N TYR A 281 -27.20 0.50 3.43
CA TYR A 281 -25.82 0.03 3.42
C TYR A 281 -25.35 -0.24 4.86
N ALA A 282 -24.91 -1.47 5.11
CA ALA A 282 -24.41 -1.88 6.41
C ALA A 282 -23.25 -1.00 6.89
N ASP A 283 -22.34 -0.64 5.99
CA ASP A 283 -21.19 0.21 6.29
C ASP A 283 -21.59 1.60 6.79
N PHE A 284 -22.67 2.18 6.21
CA PHE A 284 -23.19 3.45 6.71
C PHE A 284 -23.82 3.29 8.09
N VAL A 285 -24.68 2.28 8.26
CA VAL A 285 -25.42 2.05 9.52
C VAL A 285 -24.46 1.76 10.67
N ASN A 286 -23.46 0.91 10.43
CA ASN A 286 -22.49 0.54 11.47
C ASN A 286 -21.58 1.70 11.89
N ASN A 287 -21.31 2.64 10.98
CA ASN A 287 -20.41 3.76 11.21
C ASN A 287 -21.13 5.13 11.27
N GLN A 288 -22.46 5.14 11.31
CA GLN A 288 -23.27 6.36 11.18
C GLN A 288 -22.84 7.46 12.18
N GLN A 289 -22.66 7.12 13.44
CA GLN A 289 -22.29 8.10 14.47
C GLN A 289 -20.93 8.76 14.16
N MET A 290 -19.97 8.00 13.70
CA MET A 290 -18.65 8.51 13.31
C MET A 290 -18.76 9.40 12.07
N ILE A 291 -19.45 8.93 11.01
CA ILE A 291 -19.65 9.68 9.78
C ILE A 291 -20.34 11.02 10.05
N GLU A 292 -21.42 11.01 10.85
CA GLU A 292 -22.17 12.22 11.19
C GLU A 292 -21.37 13.16 12.10
N SER A 293 -20.48 12.66 12.95
CA SER A 293 -19.61 13.53 13.77
C SER A 293 -18.62 14.36 12.97
N GLU A 294 -18.22 13.86 11.80
CA GLU A 294 -17.33 14.56 10.87
C GLU A 294 -18.06 15.33 9.76
N TRP A 295 -19.39 15.31 9.77
CA TRP A 295 -20.21 15.90 8.72
C TRP A 295 -20.07 17.41 8.63
N SER A 296 -19.73 17.90 7.45
CA SER A 296 -19.69 19.34 7.16
C SER A 296 -21.05 19.83 6.64
N SER A 297 -21.51 20.98 7.13
CA SER A 297 -22.72 21.65 6.59
C SER A 297 -22.59 22.03 5.12
N ASP A 298 -21.37 22.23 4.66
CA ASP A 298 -21.08 22.72 3.31
C ASP A 298 -20.74 21.60 2.32
N PHE A 299 -20.16 20.51 2.81
CA PHE A 299 -19.56 19.47 1.96
C PHE A 299 -19.93 18.04 2.35
N GLY A 300 -20.83 17.86 3.35
CA GLY A 300 -21.21 16.52 3.82
C GLY A 300 -20.05 15.77 4.46
N ASP A 301 -19.91 14.49 4.16
CA ASP A 301 -18.80 13.62 4.58
C ASP A 301 -17.55 13.78 3.72
N ARG A 302 -17.61 14.57 2.64
CA ARG A 302 -16.47 14.79 1.74
C ARG A 302 -15.27 15.34 2.48
N LYS A 303 -14.12 14.77 2.21
CA LYS A 303 -12.85 15.20 2.81
C LYS A 303 -11.66 14.97 1.89
N ILE A 304 -10.63 15.76 2.11
CA ILE A 304 -9.28 15.50 1.65
C ILE A 304 -8.49 15.10 2.88
N GLU A 305 -7.87 13.95 2.82
CA GLU A 305 -7.07 13.39 3.89
C GLU A 305 -5.90 12.64 3.27
N LEU A 306 -4.76 13.34 3.14
CA LEU A 306 -3.57 12.85 2.46
C LEU A 306 -2.39 12.80 3.45
N VAL A 307 -1.78 11.65 3.57
CA VAL A 307 -0.53 11.47 4.30
C VAL A 307 0.65 11.68 3.36
N PHE A 308 1.65 12.36 3.86
CA PHE A 308 2.93 12.55 3.19
C PHE A 308 4.05 12.05 4.09
N ILE A 309 4.89 11.17 3.57
CA ILE A 309 6.13 10.68 4.19
C ILE A 309 7.26 11.10 3.27
N GLY A 310 8.31 11.70 3.81
CA GLY A 310 9.42 12.16 2.99
C GLY A 310 10.61 12.64 3.80
N GLN A 311 11.66 13.00 3.10
CA GLN A 311 12.92 13.46 3.69
C GLN A 311 13.00 14.98 3.69
N GLN A 312 13.30 15.58 4.85
CA GLN A 312 13.40 17.04 5.01
C GLN A 312 12.19 17.80 4.44
N LEU A 313 10.98 17.37 4.85
CA LEU A 313 9.74 17.95 4.36
C LEU A 313 9.56 19.39 4.85
N ASP A 314 9.38 20.34 3.93
CA ASP A 314 8.86 21.66 4.26
C ASP A 314 7.32 21.60 4.31
N VAL A 315 6.80 21.16 5.46
CA VAL A 315 5.35 20.97 5.69
C VAL A 315 4.58 22.24 5.39
N SER A 316 5.12 23.42 5.76
CA SER A 316 4.48 24.70 5.54
C SER A 316 4.35 25.04 4.04
N ALA A 317 5.44 24.86 3.29
CA ALA A 317 5.45 25.12 1.86
C ALA A 317 4.53 24.14 1.10
N ILE A 318 4.56 22.84 1.46
CA ILE A 318 3.70 21.83 0.84
C ILE A 318 2.21 22.13 1.14
N THR A 319 1.88 22.37 2.40
CA THR A 319 0.51 22.72 2.82
C THR A 319 -0.01 23.96 2.08
N LYS A 320 0.80 25.01 1.99
CA LYS A 320 0.45 26.21 1.25
C LYS A 320 0.14 25.93 -0.22
N LYS A 321 0.98 25.13 -0.87
CA LYS A 321 0.78 24.74 -2.27
C LYS A 321 -0.50 23.93 -2.48
N LEU A 322 -0.79 23.01 -1.59
CA LEU A 322 -2.05 22.25 -1.62
C LEU A 322 -3.25 23.16 -1.36
N ASP A 323 -3.16 24.11 -0.43
CA ASP A 323 -4.23 25.09 -0.17
C ASP A 323 -4.48 26.00 -1.38
N GLU A 324 -3.46 26.36 -2.14
CA GLU A 324 -3.59 27.10 -3.41
C GLU A 324 -4.34 26.29 -4.49
N CYS A 325 -4.37 24.97 -4.38
CA CYS A 325 -5.13 24.10 -5.28
C CYS A 325 -6.62 23.97 -4.91
N LEU A 326 -7.04 24.35 -3.70
CA LEU A 326 -8.44 24.29 -3.28
C LEU A 326 -9.28 25.36 -3.98
N LEU A 327 -10.59 25.14 -4.10
CA LEU A 327 -11.51 26.22 -4.46
C LEU A 327 -11.36 27.39 -3.49
N ASN A 328 -11.30 28.62 -4.01
CA ASN A 328 -11.37 29.81 -3.18
C ASN A 328 -12.81 30.05 -2.70
N GLN A 329 -13.04 31.11 -1.91
CA GLN A 329 -14.35 31.38 -1.30
C GLN A 329 -15.44 31.73 -2.34
N GLU A 330 -15.08 32.46 -3.38
CA GLU A 330 -15.99 32.83 -4.46
C GLU A 330 -16.37 31.62 -5.31
N GLU A 331 -15.36 30.80 -5.69
CA GLU A 331 -15.55 29.55 -6.41
C GLU A 331 -16.42 28.55 -5.63
N VAL A 332 -16.27 28.46 -4.30
CA VAL A 332 -17.15 27.65 -3.45
C VAL A 332 -18.59 28.12 -3.49
N SER A 333 -18.81 29.41 -3.46
CA SER A 333 -20.17 29.96 -3.58
C SER A 333 -20.80 29.64 -4.93
N GLU A 334 -20.04 29.84 -6.00
CA GLU A 334 -20.51 29.56 -7.36
C GLU A 334 -20.74 28.05 -7.58
N TRP A 335 -19.88 27.21 -6.98
CA TRP A 335 -20.02 25.74 -7.02
C TRP A 335 -21.32 25.29 -6.34
N LYS A 336 -21.61 25.80 -5.15
CA LYS A 336 -22.86 25.51 -4.43
C LYS A 336 -24.10 25.94 -5.20
N ASP A 337 -24.03 27.07 -5.91
CA ASP A 337 -25.11 27.59 -6.74
C ASP A 337 -25.22 26.87 -8.11
N GLY A 338 -24.33 25.91 -8.40
CA GLY A 338 -24.28 25.27 -9.70
C GLY A 338 -23.84 26.14 -10.87
N ARG A 339 -23.23 27.30 -10.58
CA ARG A 339 -22.80 28.28 -11.59
C ARG A 339 -21.33 28.14 -11.99
N LEU A 340 -20.51 27.48 -11.14
CA LEU A 340 -19.10 27.29 -11.42
C LEU A 340 -18.89 26.36 -12.60
N GLN A 341 -18.26 26.85 -13.65
CA GLN A 341 -17.88 26.03 -14.81
C GLN A 341 -16.42 25.57 -14.65
N LEU A 342 -16.22 24.26 -14.58
CA LEU A 342 -14.90 23.64 -14.45
C LEU A 342 -14.61 22.80 -15.68
N THR A 343 -13.43 22.97 -16.26
CA THR A 343 -12.91 22.01 -17.23
C THR A 343 -12.25 20.88 -16.45
N ASP A 344 -12.68 19.65 -16.69
CA ASP A 344 -12.15 18.47 -16.05
C ASP A 344 -11.17 17.75 -16.99
N ASN A 345 -9.89 18.00 -16.79
CA ASN A 345 -8.79 17.32 -17.48
C ASN A 345 -8.18 16.21 -16.61
N TRP A 346 -8.82 15.88 -15.49
CA TRP A 346 -8.35 14.83 -14.60
C TRP A 346 -8.42 13.46 -15.31
N PRO A 347 -7.36 12.64 -15.24
CA PRO A 347 -7.37 11.33 -15.86
C PRO A 347 -8.60 10.52 -15.43
N VAL A 348 -9.25 9.90 -16.40
CA VAL A 348 -10.35 8.97 -16.13
C VAL A 348 -9.71 7.59 -16.05
N SER A 349 -9.78 6.95 -14.89
CA SER A 349 -9.53 5.51 -14.81
C SER A 349 -10.70 4.82 -15.50
N ASN A 350 -10.44 4.16 -16.61
CA ASN A 350 -11.44 3.34 -17.31
C ASN A 350 -11.74 2.08 -16.50
#